data_d240fe9897305b19abb17ea6b3b5fb21
#
_entry.id   d240fe9897305b19abb17ea6b3b5fb21
#
_cell.length_a   1.000
_cell.length_b   1.000
_cell.length_c   1.000
_cell.angle_alpha   90.00
_cell.angle_beta   90.00
_cell.angle_gamma   90.00
#
_symmetry.space_group_name_H-M   'P 1'
#
loop_
_entity.id
_entity.type
_entity.pdbx_description
1 polymer ?
#
loop_
_entity_poly.entity_id
_entity_poly.type
_entity_poly.pdbx_seq_one_letter_code
_entity_poly.pdbx_strand_id
1 'polypeptide(L)'
;MRLTSFNVWWVVLVLATACSSQRVIPEELESLVDRTVQFREIVAAPDSYQGKIVVFGGEMLKAKRLKDGTQIELLQLPLDKDERPILDRQQSQGRFLAFQQEFLDPATIAVGTKMTIVGELSKAKVEPLDDVEYRYPVLIVKYLHTWPMKSYGSAYPYPRFSIGIGGGTAGRIGGGGGFGVGF
;
A
#
# COMPACT_ATOMS: atom_id res chain seq x y z
N MET A 1 46.46 -38.44 36.57
CA MET A 1 45.07 -38.26 36.15
C MET A 1 44.93 -36.91 35.44
N ARG A 2 44.92 -36.91 34.09
CA ARG A 2 44.85 -35.67 33.28
C ARG A 2 43.40 -35.44 32.92
N LEU A 3 42.80 -34.35 33.46
CA LEU A 3 41.50 -33.91 32.99
C LEU A 3 41.69 -33.08 31.69
N THR A 4 41.12 -33.61 30.63
CA THR A 4 41.04 -33.00 29.32
C THR A 4 40.07 -31.81 29.34
N SER A 5 40.60 -30.64 29.07
CA SER A 5 39.82 -29.41 28.86
C SER A 5 39.03 -29.57 27.54
N PHE A 6 37.73 -29.84 27.68
CA PHE A 6 36.79 -29.97 26.54
C PHE A 6 36.48 -28.56 26.03
N ASN A 7 36.79 -28.36 24.75
CA ASN A 7 36.71 -27.08 24.05
C ASN A 7 35.29 -26.51 24.04
N VAL A 8 35.05 -25.45 24.82
CA VAL A 8 33.82 -24.64 24.85
C VAL A 8 33.70 -23.71 23.63
N TRP A 9 34.62 -23.79 22.68
CA TRP A 9 34.72 -22.87 21.53
C TRP A 9 33.85 -23.22 20.33
N TRP A 10 33.05 -24.29 20.40
CA TRP A 10 32.20 -24.74 19.27
C TRP A 10 30.73 -24.29 19.35
N VAL A 11 30.30 -23.54 20.37
CA VAL A 11 28.88 -23.18 20.59
C VAL A 11 28.56 -21.75 20.15
N VAL A 12 29.55 -20.93 19.77
CA VAL A 12 29.28 -19.50 19.41
C VAL A 12 29.00 -19.28 17.91
N LEU A 13 29.01 -20.31 17.08
CA LEU A 13 28.97 -20.15 15.60
C LEU A 13 27.59 -20.38 14.99
N VAL A 14 26.47 -20.35 15.65
CA VAL A 14 25.16 -20.70 15.04
C VAL A 14 24.06 -19.65 15.26
N LEU A 15 24.40 -18.41 15.59
CA LEU A 15 23.39 -17.34 15.71
C LEU A 15 23.58 -16.19 14.69
N ALA A 16 24.07 -16.49 13.50
CA ALA A 16 23.84 -15.63 12.36
C ALA A 16 22.46 -15.94 11.79
N THR A 17 21.40 -15.58 12.53
CA THR A 17 20.06 -15.48 11.94
C THR A 17 20.12 -14.37 10.91
N ALA A 18 20.26 -14.79 9.65
CA ALA A 18 20.10 -13.91 8.51
C ALA A 18 18.75 -13.22 8.64
N CYS A 19 18.74 -11.93 8.96
CA CYS A 19 17.60 -11.08 8.69
C CYS A 19 17.43 -11.03 7.17
N SER A 20 16.69 -11.98 6.63
CA SER A 20 16.17 -11.90 5.27
C SER A 20 15.18 -10.75 5.26
N SER A 21 15.62 -9.56 4.89
CA SER A 21 14.71 -8.48 4.54
C SER A 21 13.92 -8.98 3.34
N GLN A 22 12.64 -9.22 3.54
CA GLN A 22 11.74 -9.68 2.49
C GLN A 22 11.66 -8.58 1.44
N ARG A 23 12.32 -8.79 0.30
CA ARG A 23 12.28 -7.86 -0.82
C ARG A 23 10.85 -7.78 -1.34
N VAL A 24 10.37 -6.56 -1.54
CA VAL A 24 9.02 -6.31 -2.07
C VAL A 24 8.95 -6.65 -3.55
N ILE A 25 10.02 -6.36 -4.29
CA ILE A 25 10.11 -6.60 -5.74
C ILE A 25 10.76 -7.96 -5.97
N PRO A 26 10.16 -8.84 -6.81
CA PRO A 26 10.79 -10.09 -7.23
C PRO A 26 12.17 -9.86 -7.84
N GLU A 27 13.12 -10.76 -7.55
CA GLU A 27 14.52 -10.62 -7.97
C GLU A 27 14.68 -10.59 -9.49
N GLU A 28 13.82 -11.31 -10.20
CA GLU A 28 13.80 -11.36 -11.67
C GLU A 28 13.47 -9.99 -12.28
N LEU A 29 12.62 -9.20 -11.61
CA LEU A 29 12.25 -7.88 -12.07
C LEU A 29 13.24 -6.80 -11.60
N GLU A 30 13.88 -7.00 -10.44
CA GLU A 30 14.83 -6.04 -9.88
C GLU A 30 15.97 -5.72 -10.86
N SER A 31 16.48 -6.73 -11.56
CA SER A 31 17.56 -6.59 -12.56
C SER A 31 17.13 -5.81 -13.82
N LEU A 32 15.83 -5.69 -14.07
CA LEU A 32 15.25 -5.02 -15.24
C LEU A 32 14.87 -3.57 -14.95
N VAL A 33 14.74 -3.20 -13.67
CA VAL A 33 14.28 -1.86 -13.27
C VAL A 33 15.37 -0.82 -13.52
N ASP A 34 15.05 0.18 -14.34
CA ASP A 34 15.88 1.35 -14.53
C ASP A 34 15.61 2.40 -13.42
N ARG A 35 16.44 2.37 -12.38
CA ARG A 35 16.33 3.27 -11.22
C ARG A 35 16.90 4.68 -11.47
N THR A 36 17.48 4.92 -12.63
CA THR A 36 18.03 6.23 -12.98
C THR A 36 16.97 7.18 -13.48
N VAL A 37 15.84 6.64 -13.96
CA VAL A 37 14.72 7.42 -14.51
C VAL A 37 13.88 8.00 -13.38
N GLN A 38 13.78 9.31 -13.33
CA GLN A 38 12.98 10.01 -12.34
C GLN A 38 11.56 10.27 -12.85
N PHE A 39 10.57 10.24 -11.96
CA PHE A 39 9.18 10.46 -12.34
C PHE A 39 8.94 11.82 -13.02
N ARG A 40 9.62 12.87 -12.54
CA ARG A 40 9.54 14.22 -13.11
C ARG A 40 9.95 14.27 -14.59
N GLU A 41 10.97 13.50 -14.97
CA GLU A 41 11.46 13.43 -16.35
C GLU A 41 10.43 12.76 -17.25
N ILE A 42 9.78 11.72 -16.74
CA ILE A 42 8.71 11.02 -17.46
C ILE A 42 7.50 11.94 -17.65
N VAL A 43 7.11 12.71 -16.65
CA VAL A 43 6.01 13.67 -16.78
C VAL A 43 6.32 14.73 -17.85
N ALA A 44 7.58 15.19 -17.92
CA ALA A 44 8.01 16.19 -18.89
C ALA A 44 8.04 15.65 -20.33
N ALA A 45 8.47 14.39 -20.52
CA ALA A 45 8.64 13.77 -21.84
C ALA A 45 8.29 12.26 -21.82
N PRO A 46 7.04 11.90 -21.60
CA PRO A 46 6.66 10.49 -21.34
C PRO A 46 6.98 9.56 -22.52
N ASP A 47 6.88 10.04 -23.75
CA ASP A 47 7.12 9.21 -24.92
C ASP A 47 8.62 8.88 -25.12
N SER A 48 9.53 9.66 -24.50
CA SER A 48 10.98 9.41 -24.57
C SER A 48 11.42 8.22 -23.72
N TYR A 49 10.58 7.75 -22.81
CA TYR A 49 10.88 6.67 -21.86
C TYR A 49 10.11 5.39 -22.14
N GLN A 50 9.41 5.30 -23.28
CA GLN A 50 8.67 4.10 -23.66
C GLN A 50 9.57 2.85 -23.66
N GLY A 51 9.03 1.74 -23.17
CA GLY A 51 9.73 0.46 -23.06
C GLY A 51 10.64 0.32 -21.85
N LYS A 52 10.92 1.41 -21.12
CA LYS A 52 11.70 1.33 -19.88
C LYS A 52 10.87 0.72 -18.76
N ILE A 53 11.50 -0.17 -17.99
CA ILE A 53 10.89 -0.76 -16.80
C ILE A 53 11.32 0.09 -15.60
N VAL A 54 10.34 0.59 -14.85
CA VAL A 54 10.54 1.47 -13.71
C VAL A 54 9.76 0.98 -12.50
N VAL A 55 10.12 1.47 -11.32
CA VAL A 55 9.39 1.23 -10.08
C VAL A 55 8.89 2.55 -9.52
N PHE A 56 7.59 2.63 -9.23
CA PHE A 56 6.97 3.80 -8.62
C PHE A 56 6.07 3.43 -7.46
N GLY A 57 6.12 4.29 -6.44
CA GLY A 57 5.14 4.30 -5.38
C GLY A 57 3.95 5.17 -5.74
N GLY A 58 2.79 4.80 -5.22
CA GLY A 58 1.62 5.65 -5.38
C GLY A 58 0.49 5.33 -4.40
N GLU A 59 -0.43 6.26 -4.35
CA GLU A 59 -1.70 6.12 -3.64
C GLU A 59 -2.82 6.02 -4.67
N MET A 60 -3.63 4.97 -4.58
CA MET A 60 -4.76 4.77 -5.47
C MET A 60 -5.81 5.87 -5.27
N LEU A 61 -6.11 6.59 -6.33
CA LEU A 61 -7.16 7.60 -6.38
C LEU A 61 -8.45 7.02 -6.96
N LYS A 62 -8.31 6.20 -8.01
CA LYS A 62 -9.44 5.62 -8.74
C LYS A 62 -9.01 4.34 -9.44
N ALA A 63 -9.92 3.39 -9.54
CA ALA A 63 -9.76 2.23 -10.42
C ALA A 63 -10.97 2.10 -11.35
N LYS A 64 -10.71 1.71 -12.60
CA LYS A 64 -11.72 1.55 -13.63
C LYS A 64 -11.49 0.23 -14.37
N ARG A 65 -12.53 -0.60 -14.44
CA ARG A 65 -12.50 -1.81 -15.25
C ARG A 65 -12.62 -1.46 -16.74
N LEU A 66 -11.75 -2.04 -17.53
CA LEU A 66 -11.77 -1.99 -19.00
C LEU A 66 -12.03 -3.39 -19.55
N LYS A 67 -12.17 -3.52 -20.88
CA LYS A 67 -12.36 -4.83 -21.53
C LYS A 67 -11.14 -5.74 -21.34
N ASP A 68 -9.94 -5.15 -21.39
CA ASP A 68 -8.66 -5.88 -21.45
C ASP A 68 -7.89 -5.82 -20.12
N GLY A 69 -8.53 -5.39 -19.03
CA GLY A 69 -7.88 -5.29 -17.74
C GLY A 69 -8.44 -4.21 -16.83
N THR A 70 -7.66 -3.75 -15.90
CA THR A 70 -8.02 -2.70 -14.95
C THR A 70 -7.04 -1.53 -15.06
N GLN A 71 -7.58 -0.33 -15.28
CA GLN A 71 -6.82 0.92 -15.20
C GLN A 71 -6.91 1.48 -13.79
N ILE A 72 -5.77 1.78 -13.20
CA ILE A 72 -5.66 2.37 -11.87
C ILE A 72 -5.01 3.74 -12.01
N GLU A 73 -5.66 4.76 -11.51
CA GLU A 73 -5.11 6.11 -11.38
C GLU A 73 -4.46 6.25 -10.01
N LEU A 74 -3.20 6.68 -10.00
CA LEU A 74 -2.42 6.84 -8.79
C LEU A 74 -1.84 8.24 -8.67
N LEU A 75 -1.85 8.77 -7.45
CA LEU A 75 -1.00 9.88 -7.04
C LEU A 75 0.39 9.31 -6.78
N GLN A 76 1.39 9.78 -7.52
CA GLN A 76 2.76 9.34 -7.32
C GLN A 76 3.24 9.73 -5.92
N LEU A 77 3.90 8.80 -5.23
CA LEU A 77 4.55 9.04 -3.95
C LEU A 77 5.98 8.51 -3.99
N PRO A 78 6.95 9.21 -3.39
CA PRO A 78 8.30 8.69 -3.26
C PRO A 78 8.30 7.35 -2.52
N LEU A 79 9.26 6.49 -2.85
CA LEU A 79 9.50 5.23 -2.16
C LEU A 79 10.60 5.41 -1.10
N ASP A 80 10.46 4.73 0.01
CA ASP A 80 11.53 4.58 1.01
C ASP A 80 12.50 3.45 0.61
N LYS A 81 13.49 3.18 1.46
CA LYS A 81 14.50 2.12 1.25
C LYS A 81 13.92 0.70 1.19
N ASP A 82 12.72 0.50 1.71
CA ASP A 82 12.00 -0.78 1.73
C ASP A 82 10.92 -0.83 0.64
N GLU A 83 11.03 0.04 -0.38
CA GLU A 83 10.08 0.19 -1.50
C GLU A 83 8.65 0.53 -1.07
N ARG A 84 8.48 1.11 0.11
CA ARG A 84 7.16 1.53 0.61
C ARG A 84 6.89 2.98 0.24
N PRO A 85 5.69 3.33 -0.25
CA PRO A 85 5.31 4.71 -0.51
C PRO A 85 5.30 5.56 0.78
N ILE A 86 6.02 6.68 0.74
CA ILE A 86 6.05 7.67 1.81
C ILE A 86 4.68 8.37 1.86
N LEU A 87 4.11 8.53 3.07
CA LEU A 87 2.73 8.99 3.27
C LEU A 87 2.56 10.51 3.14
N ASP A 88 3.50 11.21 2.52
CA ASP A 88 3.44 12.65 2.35
C ASP A 88 3.03 13.00 0.90
N ARG A 89 1.76 13.36 0.74
CA ARG A 89 1.20 13.77 -0.55
C ARG A 89 1.84 15.05 -1.11
N GLN A 90 2.44 15.89 -0.28
CA GLN A 90 3.09 17.14 -0.73
C GLN A 90 4.36 16.85 -1.53
N GLN A 91 4.96 15.68 -1.37
CA GLN A 91 6.11 15.23 -2.15
C GLN A 91 5.72 14.60 -3.50
N SER A 92 4.43 14.55 -3.82
CA SER A 92 3.97 14.03 -5.10
C SER A 92 4.47 14.89 -6.25
N GLN A 93 4.91 14.21 -7.31
CA GLN A 93 5.32 14.86 -8.57
C GLN A 93 4.23 14.78 -9.64
N GLY A 94 3.03 14.31 -9.30
CA GLY A 94 1.90 14.22 -10.21
C GLY A 94 1.17 12.89 -10.16
N ARG A 95 0.45 12.59 -11.23
CA ARG A 95 -0.36 11.37 -11.34
C ARG A 95 0.12 10.51 -12.49
N PHE A 96 -0.16 9.22 -12.41
CA PHE A 96 0.07 8.27 -13.49
C PHE A 96 -1.02 7.21 -13.54
N LEU A 97 -1.11 6.52 -14.66
CA LEU A 97 -2.01 5.37 -14.84
C LEU A 97 -1.20 4.09 -14.81
N ALA A 98 -1.68 3.11 -14.08
CA ALA A 98 -1.18 1.75 -14.13
C ALA A 98 -2.25 0.87 -14.78
N PHE A 99 -1.87 0.13 -15.81
CA PHE A 99 -2.73 -0.80 -16.52
C PHE A 99 -2.37 -2.24 -16.12
N GLN A 100 -3.27 -2.89 -15.38
CA GLN A 100 -3.15 -4.28 -14.97
C GLN A 100 -3.93 -5.14 -15.96
N GLN A 101 -3.25 -6.03 -16.69
CA GLN A 101 -3.87 -6.94 -17.64
C GLN A 101 -4.70 -8.02 -16.95
N GLU A 102 -4.22 -8.53 -15.83
CA GLU A 102 -4.98 -9.46 -15.03
C GLU A 102 -6.19 -8.77 -14.41
N PHE A 103 -7.26 -9.53 -14.27
CA PHE A 103 -8.48 -9.01 -13.68
C PHE A 103 -8.26 -8.67 -12.20
N LEU A 104 -8.31 -7.39 -11.90
CA LEU A 104 -8.33 -6.86 -10.54
C LEU A 104 -9.71 -6.22 -10.32
N ASP A 105 -10.47 -6.73 -9.36
CA ASP A 105 -11.75 -6.14 -9.03
C ASP A 105 -11.54 -4.79 -8.31
N PRO A 106 -11.95 -3.66 -8.90
CA PRO A 106 -11.81 -2.35 -8.26
C PRO A 106 -12.51 -2.27 -6.89
N ALA A 107 -13.54 -3.08 -6.66
CA ALA A 107 -14.27 -3.09 -5.39
C ALA A 107 -13.45 -3.71 -4.23
N THR A 108 -12.42 -4.50 -4.54
CA THR A 108 -11.57 -5.13 -3.52
C THR A 108 -10.44 -4.23 -3.03
N ILE A 109 -10.21 -3.11 -3.70
CA ILE A 109 -9.14 -2.17 -3.35
C ILE A 109 -9.75 -0.84 -2.95
N ALA A 110 -9.55 -0.45 -1.71
CA ALA A 110 -10.04 0.83 -1.21
C ALA A 110 -9.25 2.00 -1.81
N VAL A 111 -9.94 3.10 -2.12
CA VAL A 111 -9.30 4.38 -2.44
C VAL A 111 -8.38 4.78 -1.30
N GLY A 112 -7.20 5.30 -1.62
CA GLY A 112 -6.15 5.61 -0.64
C GLY A 112 -5.17 4.47 -0.38
N THR A 113 -5.41 3.27 -0.92
CA THR A 113 -4.45 2.15 -0.81
C THR A 113 -3.11 2.54 -1.40
N LYS A 114 -2.04 2.30 -0.64
CA LYS A 114 -0.67 2.51 -1.09
C LYS A 114 -0.21 1.31 -1.90
N MET A 115 0.49 1.59 -2.97
CA MET A 115 0.96 0.56 -3.89
C MET A 115 2.39 0.84 -4.32
N THR A 116 3.17 -0.22 -4.48
CA THR A 116 4.44 -0.22 -5.20
C THR A 116 4.23 -0.98 -6.50
N ILE A 117 4.56 -0.34 -7.61
CA ILE A 117 4.30 -0.87 -8.94
C ILE A 117 5.61 -0.91 -9.72
N VAL A 118 5.94 -2.09 -10.22
CA VAL A 118 6.93 -2.27 -11.27
C VAL A 118 6.20 -2.38 -12.59
N GLY A 119 6.54 -1.55 -13.54
CA GLY A 119 5.86 -1.54 -14.84
C GLY A 119 6.71 -1.02 -15.96
N GLU A 120 6.32 -1.37 -17.17
CA GLU A 120 6.91 -0.88 -18.41
C GLU A 120 6.20 0.41 -18.84
N LEU A 121 6.96 1.45 -19.09
CA LEU A 121 6.43 2.71 -19.58
C LEU A 121 5.88 2.53 -21.00
N SER A 122 4.63 2.91 -21.17
CA SER A 122 3.91 2.89 -22.42
C SER A 122 3.67 4.32 -22.94
N LYS A 123 3.02 4.45 -24.09
CA LYS A 123 2.61 5.73 -24.62
C LYS A 123 1.70 6.46 -23.63
N ALA A 124 1.99 7.75 -23.41
CA ALA A 124 1.18 8.58 -22.54
C ALA A 124 -0.27 8.67 -23.01
N LYS A 125 -1.19 8.81 -22.06
CA LYS A 125 -2.62 8.96 -22.31
C LYS A 125 -3.08 10.33 -21.87
N VAL A 126 -3.84 11.01 -22.71
CA VAL A 126 -4.52 12.26 -22.35
C VAL A 126 -5.91 11.92 -21.87
N GLU A 127 -6.23 12.27 -20.66
CA GLU A 127 -7.58 12.14 -20.07
C GLU A 127 -7.94 13.44 -19.33
N PRO A 128 -9.23 13.76 -19.22
CA PRO A 128 -9.68 14.90 -18.42
C PRO A 128 -9.30 14.71 -16.95
N LEU A 129 -8.76 15.77 -16.36
CA LEU A 129 -8.58 15.92 -14.92
C LEU A 129 -9.32 17.21 -14.53
N ASP A 130 -10.52 17.03 -14.01
CA ASP A 130 -11.49 18.11 -13.81
C ASP A 130 -11.74 18.90 -15.14
N ASP A 131 -11.45 20.17 -15.20
CA ASP A 131 -11.67 21.04 -16.37
C ASP A 131 -10.46 21.15 -17.31
N VAL A 132 -9.40 20.38 -17.06
CA VAL A 132 -8.16 20.43 -17.85
C VAL A 132 -7.80 19.08 -18.44
N GLU A 133 -7.16 19.08 -19.61
CA GLU A 133 -6.53 17.88 -20.15
C GLU A 133 -5.22 17.59 -19.43
N TYR A 134 -5.10 16.39 -18.88
CA TYR A 134 -3.88 15.95 -18.20
C TYR A 134 -3.23 14.81 -18.98
N ARG A 135 -1.93 14.92 -19.22
CA ARG A 135 -1.16 13.89 -19.91
C ARG A 135 -0.56 12.93 -18.90
N TYR A 136 -1.19 11.80 -18.75
CA TYR A 136 -0.77 10.77 -17.81
C TYR A 136 0.37 9.92 -18.39
N PRO A 137 1.50 9.76 -17.68
CA PRO A 137 2.37 8.62 -17.89
C PRO A 137 1.60 7.31 -17.66
N VAL A 138 1.83 6.30 -18.49
CA VAL A 138 1.15 5.00 -18.40
C VAL A 138 2.18 3.91 -18.16
N LEU A 139 1.93 3.08 -17.12
CA LEU A 139 2.69 1.88 -16.84
C LEU A 139 1.85 0.65 -17.16
N ILE A 140 2.41 -0.27 -17.95
CA ILE A 140 1.89 -1.64 -18.08
C ILE A 140 2.47 -2.42 -16.92
N VAL A 141 1.60 -2.84 -15.99
CA VAL A 141 2.01 -3.48 -14.73
C VAL A 141 2.67 -4.83 -15.01
N LYS A 142 3.85 -5.03 -14.46
CA LYS A 142 4.56 -6.31 -14.40
C LYS A 142 4.45 -6.92 -13.00
N TYR A 143 4.43 -6.07 -11.97
CA TYR A 143 4.25 -6.47 -10.58
C TYR A 143 3.58 -5.33 -9.80
N LEU A 144 2.68 -5.70 -8.91
CA LEU A 144 1.95 -4.78 -8.06
C LEU A 144 1.94 -5.32 -6.63
N HIS A 145 2.42 -4.50 -5.70
CA HIS A 145 2.35 -4.78 -4.27
C HIS A 145 1.43 -3.75 -3.59
N THR A 146 0.44 -4.25 -2.84
CA THR A 146 -0.45 -3.40 -2.05
C THR A 146 0.02 -3.37 -0.60
N TRP A 147 0.11 -2.19 -0.03
CA TRP A 147 0.42 -2.02 1.38
C TRP A 147 -0.87 -1.91 2.17
N PRO A 148 -1.07 -2.75 3.20
CA PRO A 148 -2.25 -2.65 4.03
C PRO A 148 -2.33 -1.25 4.66
N MET A 149 -3.48 -0.62 4.51
CA MET A 149 -3.75 0.58 5.31
C MET A 149 -3.73 0.14 6.77
N LYS A 150 -2.84 0.74 7.58
CA LYS A 150 -3.02 0.65 9.03
C LYS A 150 -4.39 1.27 9.28
N SER A 151 -5.38 0.44 9.56
CA SER A 151 -6.60 0.94 10.19
C SER A 151 -6.13 1.55 11.50
N TYR A 152 -5.89 2.84 11.53
CA TYR A 152 -6.06 3.58 12.75
C TYR A 152 -7.49 3.26 13.10
N GLY A 153 -7.65 2.41 14.10
CA GLY A 153 -8.96 1.99 14.53
C GLY A 153 -9.82 3.23 14.61
N SER A 154 -10.71 3.39 13.67
CA SER A 154 -11.89 4.18 13.89
C SER A 154 -12.59 3.43 15.00
N ALA A 155 -12.18 3.74 16.21
CA ALA A 155 -13.07 3.65 17.34
C ALA A 155 -14.19 4.65 17.04
N TYR A 156 -15.05 4.30 16.08
CA TYR A 156 -16.39 4.75 16.18
C TYR A 156 -16.89 4.10 17.47
N PRO A 157 -17.13 4.84 18.53
CA PRO A 157 -17.81 4.30 19.68
C PRO A 157 -19.21 3.95 19.19
N TYR A 158 -19.37 2.70 18.74
CA TYR A 158 -20.73 2.16 18.62
C TYR A 158 -21.33 2.33 20.01
N PRO A 159 -22.45 3.04 20.17
CA PRO A 159 -23.12 3.11 21.46
C PRO A 159 -23.39 1.66 21.89
N ARG A 160 -22.65 1.22 22.89
CA ARG A 160 -22.91 -0.09 23.50
C ARG A 160 -24.19 0.06 24.27
N PHE A 161 -25.30 -0.36 23.69
CA PHE A 161 -26.53 -0.55 24.44
C PHE A 161 -26.32 -1.77 25.34
N SER A 162 -25.92 -1.54 26.57
CA SER A 162 -25.95 -2.57 27.59
C SER A 162 -27.34 -2.56 28.24
N ILE A 163 -28.19 -3.48 27.83
CA ILE A 163 -29.41 -3.75 28.58
C ILE A 163 -28.98 -4.60 29.78
N GLY A 164 -28.78 -3.96 30.91
CA GLY A 164 -28.56 -4.64 32.18
C GLY A 164 -29.89 -5.18 32.71
N ILE A 165 -30.16 -6.47 32.50
CA ILE A 165 -31.23 -7.12 33.22
C ILE A 165 -30.66 -7.50 34.58
N GLY A 166 -30.83 -6.60 35.55
CA GLY A 166 -30.52 -6.83 36.95
C GLY A 166 -31.66 -7.61 37.59
N GLY A 167 -31.51 -8.93 37.69
CA GLY A 167 -32.38 -9.75 38.54
C GLY A 167 -32.02 -9.55 40.03
N GLY A 168 -32.65 -8.61 40.70
CA GLY A 168 -32.56 -8.44 42.15
C GLY A 168 -33.82 -8.98 42.79
N THR A 169 -33.72 -10.15 43.46
CA THR A 169 -34.72 -10.62 44.39
C THR A 169 -34.66 -9.82 45.68
N ALA A 170 -35.55 -8.90 45.89
CA ALA A 170 -36.21 -8.50 47.15
C ALA A 170 -36.71 -7.05 47.10
N GLY A 171 -38.02 -6.92 47.05
CA GLY A 171 -38.87 -5.89 47.67
C GLY A 171 -38.51 -4.44 47.52
N ARG A 172 -39.08 -3.78 46.55
CA ARG A 172 -39.78 -2.51 46.61
C ARG A 172 -39.90 -1.87 45.23
N ILE A 173 -41.10 -1.57 44.84
CA ILE A 173 -41.45 -0.91 43.59
C ILE A 173 -40.97 0.52 43.67
N GLY A 174 -40.11 0.94 42.74
CA GLY A 174 -39.69 2.30 42.51
C GLY A 174 -39.21 2.42 41.07
N GLY A 175 -40.11 2.85 40.17
CA GLY A 175 -39.76 3.08 38.77
C GLY A 175 -38.91 4.36 38.62
N GLY A 176 -37.75 4.24 38.02
CA GLY A 176 -36.89 5.34 37.62
C GLY A 176 -36.15 4.98 36.35
N GLY A 177 -36.73 5.33 35.21
CA GLY A 177 -36.03 5.24 33.91
C GLY A 177 -35.10 6.45 33.76
N GLY A 178 -33.79 6.21 33.84
CA GLY A 178 -32.77 7.21 33.54
C GLY A 178 -32.19 6.96 32.15
N PHE A 179 -32.43 7.87 31.22
CA PHE A 179 -31.72 7.91 29.95
C PHE A 179 -30.44 8.76 30.14
N GLY A 180 -29.30 8.16 30.17
CA GLY A 180 -27.99 8.84 30.16
C GLY A 180 -27.43 8.85 28.75
N VAL A 181 -27.31 10.01 28.15
CA VAL A 181 -26.53 10.21 26.91
C VAL A 181 -25.18 10.75 27.34
N GLY A 182 -24.13 9.97 27.23
CA GLY A 182 -22.75 10.41 27.43
C GLY A 182 -22.13 10.79 26.09
N PHE A 183 -21.50 11.97 26.05
CA PHE A 183 -20.68 12.45 24.93
C PHE A 183 -19.27 11.94 25.04
#